data_13007f13aca5bd0ca0ee531c77f2221d
#
_entry.id   13007f13aca5bd0ca0ee531c77f2221d
#
_cell.length_a   1.000
_cell.length_b   1.000
_cell.length_c   1.000
_cell.angle_alpha   90.00
_cell.angle_beta   90.00
_cell.angle_gamma   90.00
#
_symmetry.space_group_name_H-M   'P 1'
#
loop_
_entity.id
_entity.type
_entity.pdbx_description
1 polymer ?
#
loop_
_entity_poly.entity_id
_entity_poly.type
_entity_poly.pdbx_seq_one_letter_code
_entity_poly.pdbx_strand_id
1 'polypeptide(L)'
;MRSYDAVVIGAGPAGSTTALRLAEAGASVLLVDKARFPRDKPCGGGLTMRAVRQCPVDPAPVVEEEVDVVELRFRFGDTVVRHARGPVILMTQRRRLDAFLLEAALERGADVREGTTVELAEGGNLSLGTGERVRAAVVVGADGANGTTGRAVGLGDGIVHGVAYEGNVPYTALPHGRYARRAVVELADIPGGYGWVFPKGDHANVGVGAWQSEGPRLREHLRRVCEGHGLPPEALDSLRGHRLPLRLPGTRIAGQRALLVGDAAGLLDPVSGDGMYECFVSSRLAAVAIVDLLAGREQSLVPYEAAVDAELASLHRASWKLKQALDRWPRASWRVARTQLMWRSVERLLEGDLAAPDEARGVARVPLRALALLGR
;
A
#
# COMPACT_ATOMS: atom_id res chain seq x y z
N MET A 1 31.60 12.44 -12.98
CA MET A 1 30.21 11.96 -12.85
C MET A 1 30.26 10.62 -12.11
N ARG A 2 29.61 10.55 -10.98
CA ARG A 2 29.55 9.32 -10.15
C ARG A 2 28.59 8.31 -10.80
N SER A 3 28.95 7.02 -10.74
CA SER A 3 28.12 5.95 -11.31
C SER A 3 27.61 5.02 -10.21
N TYR A 4 26.37 4.56 -10.36
CA TYR A 4 25.71 3.62 -9.47
C TYR A 4 25.15 2.44 -10.28
N ASP A 5 25.08 1.29 -9.69
CA ASP A 5 24.40 0.13 -10.26
C ASP A 5 22.89 0.39 -10.32
N ALA A 6 22.32 1.02 -9.29
CA ALA A 6 20.92 1.42 -9.28
C ALA A 6 20.72 2.80 -8.67
N VAL A 7 19.82 3.60 -9.27
CA VAL A 7 19.26 4.81 -8.65
C VAL A 7 17.78 4.57 -8.39
N VAL A 8 17.40 4.68 -7.10
CA VAL A 8 16.03 4.52 -6.62
C VAL A 8 15.45 5.91 -6.34
N ILE A 9 14.36 6.27 -7.00
CA ILE A 9 13.72 7.58 -6.91
C ILE A 9 12.47 7.47 -6.05
N GLY A 10 12.53 8.04 -4.83
CA GLY A 10 11.51 7.97 -3.79
C GLY A 10 11.90 7.02 -2.65
N ALA A 11 11.98 7.57 -1.43
CA ALA A 11 12.37 6.84 -0.21
C ALA A 11 11.15 6.50 0.68
N GLY A 12 10.01 6.21 0.05
CA GLY A 12 8.88 5.55 0.71
C GLY A 12 9.18 4.06 0.96
N PRO A 13 8.23 3.28 1.51
CA PRO A 13 8.45 1.88 1.86
C PRO A 13 9.00 1.03 0.71
N ALA A 14 8.44 1.16 -0.50
CA ALA A 14 8.90 0.39 -1.65
C ALA A 14 10.35 0.78 -2.07
N GLY A 15 10.68 2.08 -2.07
CA GLY A 15 12.01 2.53 -2.46
C GLY A 15 13.08 2.22 -1.42
N SER A 16 12.82 2.49 -0.14
CA SER A 16 13.76 2.19 0.94
C SER A 16 14.04 0.69 1.03
N THR A 17 13.02 -0.16 0.93
CA THR A 17 13.21 -1.61 0.97
C THR A 17 13.87 -2.17 -0.30
N THR A 18 13.65 -1.55 -1.47
CA THR A 18 14.40 -1.90 -2.69
C THR A 18 15.87 -1.55 -2.54
N ALA A 19 16.18 -0.33 -2.07
CA ALA A 19 17.55 0.12 -1.87
C ALA A 19 18.29 -0.73 -0.83
N LEU A 20 17.61 -1.05 0.29
CA LEU A 20 18.13 -1.95 1.33
C LEU A 20 18.55 -3.30 0.75
N ARG A 21 17.64 -3.97 0.01
CA ARG A 21 17.89 -5.30 -0.55
C ARG A 21 18.99 -5.31 -1.61
N LEU A 22 19.08 -4.24 -2.40
CA LEU A 22 20.15 -4.09 -3.39
C LEU A 22 21.50 -3.85 -2.72
N ALA A 23 21.56 -3.02 -1.68
CA ALA A 23 22.79 -2.79 -0.91
C ALA A 23 23.25 -4.07 -0.19
N GLU A 24 22.32 -4.84 0.40
CA GLU A 24 22.62 -6.18 0.97
C GLU A 24 23.20 -7.15 -0.07
N ALA A 25 22.77 -7.05 -1.33
CA ALA A 25 23.29 -7.84 -2.43
C ALA A 25 24.62 -7.31 -2.98
N GLY A 26 25.19 -6.25 -2.39
CA GLY A 26 26.48 -5.67 -2.77
C GLY A 26 26.43 -4.69 -3.94
N ALA A 27 25.25 -4.27 -4.39
CA ALA A 27 25.11 -3.28 -5.44
C ALA A 27 25.39 -1.85 -4.89
N SER A 28 26.01 -0.99 -5.70
CA SER A 28 26.13 0.43 -5.41
C SER A 28 24.80 1.14 -5.69
N VAL A 29 24.13 1.62 -4.63
CA VAL A 29 22.77 2.16 -4.72
C VAL A 29 22.75 3.62 -4.27
N LEU A 30 22.11 4.47 -5.07
CA LEU A 30 21.71 5.82 -4.68
C LEU A 30 20.19 5.86 -4.47
N LEU A 31 19.75 6.20 -3.26
CA LEU A 31 18.35 6.43 -2.91
C LEU A 31 18.11 7.94 -2.77
N VAL A 32 17.18 8.47 -3.56
CA VAL A 32 16.89 9.91 -3.59
C VAL A 32 15.44 10.20 -3.27
N ASP A 33 15.17 11.14 -2.37
CA ASP A 33 13.82 11.66 -2.13
C ASP A 33 13.82 13.19 -2.07
N LYS A 34 12.77 13.80 -2.63
CA LYS A 34 12.55 15.25 -2.57
C LYS A 34 12.20 15.77 -1.17
N ALA A 35 11.70 14.89 -0.30
CA ALA A 35 11.40 15.20 1.09
C ALA A 35 12.62 14.96 1.99
N ARG A 36 12.59 15.54 3.18
CA ARG A 36 13.47 15.22 4.30
C ARG A 36 12.69 14.38 5.30
N PHE A 37 13.34 13.38 5.87
CA PHE A 37 12.72 12.49 6.85
C PHE A 37 13.08 12.91 8.30
N PRO A 38 12.19 12.68 9.26
CA PRO A 38 10.90 12.03 9.13
C PRO A 38 9.85 12.94 8.48
N ARG A 39 9.13 12.41 7.48
CA ARG A 39 8.04 13.11 6.80
C ARG A 39 6.73 12.39 6.98
N ASP A 40 5.63 13.13 6.94
CA ASP A 40 4.30 12.55 6.98
C ASP A 40 3.74 12.26 5.58
N LYS A 41 2.94 11.18 5.46
CA LYS A 41 2.19 10.80 4.27
C LYS A 41 0.82 10.25 4.68
N PRO A 42 -0.29 10.67 4.04
CA PRO A 42 -1.62 10.10 4.31
C PRO A 42 -1.62 8.58 4.17
N CYS A 43 -2.13 7.90 5.19
CA CYS A 43 -2.26 6.44 5.22
C CYS A 43 -2.97 5.98 6.49
N GLY A 44 -3.92 5.05 6.37
CA GLY A 44 -4.52 4.38 7.52
C GLY A 44 -3.51 3.75 8.48
N GLY A 45 -2.30 3.40 8.01
CA GLY A 45 -1.16 3.00 8.82
C GLY A 45 -1.15 1.55 9.28
N GLY A 46 -2.05 0.72 8.76
CA GLY A 46 -2.07 -0.70 9.06
C GLY A 46 -1.04 -1.50 8.25
N LEU A 47 -0.23 -2.29 8.93
CA LEU A 47 0.59 -3.35 8.35
C LEU A 47 -0.10 -4.68 8.65
N THR A 48 -0.70 -5.31 7.67
CA THR A 48 -1.23 -6.66 7.83
C THR A 48 -0.09 -7.65 8.16
N MET A 49 -0.35 -8.71 8.89
CA MET A 49 0.72 -9.68 9.23
C MET A 49 1.36 -10.28 7.99
N ARG A 50 0.61 -10.42 6.87
CA ARG A 50 1.20 -10.79 5.58
C ARG A 50 2.21 -9.77 5.07
N ALA A 51 1.98 -8.46 5.27
CA ALA A 51 2.93 -7.41 4.90
C ALA A 51 4.15 -7.44 5.82
N VAL A 52 3.96 -7.64 7.12
CA VAL A 52 5.05 -7.80 8.10
C VAL A 52 6.00 -8.94 7.71
N ARG A 53 5.47 -10.09 7.27
CA ARG A 53 6.29 -11.23 6.81
C ARG A 53 7.15 -10.92 5.57
N GLN A 54 6.80 -9.91 4.77
CA GLN A 54 7.56 -9.47 3.59
C GLN A 54 8.51 -8.31 3.89
N CYS A 55 8.33 -7.65 5.03
CA CYS A 55 9.20 -6.55 5.44
C CYS A 55 10.63 -7.07 5.68
N PRO A 56 11.67 -6.43 5.12
CA PRO A 56 13.05 -6.91 5.27
C PRO A 56 13.63 -6.70 6.68
N VAL A 57 12.97 -5.89 7.49
CA VAL A 57 13.36 -5.58 8.87
C VAL A 57 12.14 -5.72 9.80
N ASP A 58 12.37 -6.07 11.05
CA ASP A 58 11.29 -6.16 12.04
C ASP A 58 10.71 -4.76 12.33
N PRO A 59 9.42 -4.50 12.04
CA PRO A 59 8.82 -3.19 12.27
C PRO A 59 8.46 -2.93 13.73
N ALA A 60 8.67 -3.85 14.66
CA ALA A 60 8.30 -3.72 16.07
C ALA A 60 8.69 -2.37 16.72
N PRO A 61 9.87 -1.76 16.44
CA PRO A 61 10.24 -0.46 17.03
C PRO A 61 9.33 0.70 16.63
N VAL A 62 8.55 0.58 15.58
CA VAL A 62 7.66 1.65 15.07
C VAL A 62 6.19 1.28 15.15
N VAL A 63 5.84 0.13 15.71
CA VAL A 63 4.46 -0.28 15.99
C VAL A 63 3.93 0.54 17.18
N GLU A 64 2.73 1.05 17.03
CA GLU A 64 2.04 1.85 18.05
C GLU A 64 0.88 1.12 18.69
N GLU A 65 0.24 0.22 17.93
CA GLU A 65 -0.88 -0.59 18.39
C GLU A 65 -1.00 -1.88 17.59
N GLU A 66 -1.44 -2.92 18.25
CA GLU A 66 -1.78 -4.21 17.64
C GLU A 66 -3.29 -4.34 17.51
N VAL A 67 -3.77 -4.75 16.35
CA VAL A 67 -5.20 -4.95 16.11
C VAL A 67 -5.50 -6.44 16.02
N ASP A 68 -6.37 -6.92 16.89
CA ASP A 68 -6.92 -8.27 16.91
C ASP A 68 -8.47 -8.28 16.85
N VAL A 69 -9.08 -7.09 16.84
CA VAL A 69 -10.53 -6.92 16.67
C VAL A 69 -10.82 -6.17 15.39
N VAL A 70 -11.63 -6.77 14.53
CA VAL A 70 -12.13 -6.13 13.30
C VAL A 70 -13.64 -5.95 13.40
N GLU A 71 -14.09 -4.72 13.30
CA GLU A 71 -15.49 -4.35 13.29
C GLU A 71 -15.89 -3.96 11.86
N LEU A 72 -16.81 -4.73 11.27
CA LEU A 72 -17.41 -4.41 9.98
C LEU A 72 -18.79 -3.84 10.22
N ARG A 73 -19.08 -2.70 9.62
CA ARG A 73 -20.39 -2.05 9.66
C ARG A 73 -20.94 -1.89 8.25
N PHE A 74 -22.26 -1.89 8.16
CA PHE A 74 -22.98 -1.74 6.91
C PHE A 74 -23.98 -0.60 7.01
N ARG A 75 -23.71 0.48 6.28
CA ARG A 75 -24.57 1.68 6.22
C ARG A 75 -24.89 2.25 7.59
N PHE A 76 -23.87 2.34 8.45
CA PHE A 76 -23.96 2.84 9.84
C PHE A 76 -24.92 2.09 10.76
N GLY A 77 -25.45 0.95 10.31
CA GLY A 77 -26.46 0.16 11.05
C GLY A 77 -25.94 -1.22 11.46
N ASP A 78 -26.13 -2.20 10.59
CA ASP A 78 -25.81 -3.60 10.87
C ASP A 78 -24.31 -3.79 11.15
N THR A 79 -23.95 -4.42 12.26
CA THR A 79 -22.56 -4.52 12.74
C THR A 79 -22.16 -5.95 13.00
N VAL A 80 -20.93 -6.30 12.65
CA VAL A 80 -20.32 -7.59 12.98
C VAL A 80 -18.93 -7.35 13.54
N VAL A 81 -18.69 -7.83 14.76
CA VAL A 81 -17.38 -7.80 15.40
C VAL A 81 -16.72 -9.17 15.27
N ARG A 82 -15.46 -9.19 14.94
CA ARG A 82 -14.62 -10.37 14.80
C ARG A 82 -13.38 -10.25 15.66
N HIS A 83 -13.10 -11.29 16.41
CA HIS A 83 -11.89 -11.42 17.21
C HIS A 83 -10.97 -12.43 16.52
N ALA A 84 -9.76 -12.01 16.23
CA ALA A 84 -8.70 -12.87 15.75
C ALA A 84 -8.00 -13.57 16.93
N ARG A 85 -7.25 -14.62 16.65
CA ARG A 85 -6.49 -15.36 17.67
C ARG A 85 -5.27 -14.61 18.17
N GLY A 86 -4.79 -13.68 17.38
CA GLY A 86 -3.66 -12.81 17.65
C GLY A 86 -3.74 -11.55 16.79
N PRO A 87 -2.72 -10.69 16.81
CA PRO A 87 -2.68 -9.51 15.97
C PRO A 87 -2.79 -9.87 14.48
N VAL A 88 -3.71 -9.23 13.76
CA VAL A 88 -3.85 -9.37 12.29
C VAL A 88 -3.35 -8.14 11.55
N ILE A 89 -3.24 -7.00 12.25
CA ILE A 89 -2.72 -5.74 11.73
C ILE A 89 -1.86 -5.08 12.83
N LEU A 90 -0.67 -4.65 12.47
CA LEU A 90 0.17 -3.77 13.30
C LEU A 90 -0.01 -2.33 12.83
N MET A 91 -0.39 -1.44 13.74
CA MET A 91 -0.63 -0.04 13.41
C MET A 91 0.64 0.78 13.59
N THR A 92 0.92 1.64 12.62
CA THR A 92 2.08 2.53 12.62
C THR A 92 1.74 3.87 11.97
N GLN A 93 2.57 4.87 12.20
CA GLN A 93 2.52 6.14 11.48
C GLN A 93 3.60 6.16 10.38
N ARG A 94 3.22 6.61 9.18
CA ARG A 94 4.14 6.72 8.05
C ARG A 94 5.37 7.59 8.35
N ARG A 95 5.21 8.59 9.21
CA ARG A 95 6.32 9.41 9.68
C ARG A 95 7.41 8.58 10.35
N ARG A 96 7.03 7.60 11.17
CA ARG A 96 7.96 6.71 11.87
C ARG A 96 8.44 5.56 10.98
N LEU A 97 7.50 4.88 10.31
CA LEU A 97 7.81 3.72 9.48
C LEU A 97 8.74 4.08 8.31
N ASP A 98 8.43 5.18 7.60
CA ASP A 98 9.23 5.56 6.41
C ASP A 98 10.66 5.97 6.82
N ALA A 99 10.82 6.69 7.94
CA ALA A 99 12.14 7.03 8.46
C ALA A 99 12.93 5.79 8.91
N PHE A 100 12.27 4.86 9.60
CA PHE A 100 12.86 3.59 10.04
C PHE A 100 13.37 2.74 8.85
N LEU A 101 12.56 2.62 7.79
CA LEU A 101 12.97 1.87 6.59
C LEU A 101 14.10 2.56 5.81
N LEU A 102 14.11 3.91 5.80
CA LEU A 102 15.20 4.69 5.20
C LEU A 102 16.50 4.50 5.95
N GLU A 103 16.46 4.57 7.28
CA GLU A 103 17.62 4.34 8.15
C GLU A 103 18.18 2.93 7.95
N ALA A 104 17.32 1.93 7.90
CA ALA A 104 17.73 0.56 7.60
C ALA A 104 18.41 0.42 6.24
N ALA A 105 17.98 1.16 5.22
CA ALA A 105 18.65 1.17 3.91
C ALA A 105 20.04 1.83 3.99
N LEU A 106 20.16 2.92 4.74
CA LEU A 106 21.43 3.61 4.97
C LEU A 106 22.42 2.72 5.71
N GLU A 107 21.98 2.03 6.78
CA GLU A 107 22.82 1.09 7.56
C GLU A 107 23.34 -0.07 6.71
N ARG A 108 22.62 -0.47 5.65
CA ARG A 108 23.05 -1.51 4.70
C ARG A 108 23.94 -0.98 3.58
N GLY A 109 24.28 0.32 3.61
CA GLY A 109 25.24 0.94 2.68
C GLY A 109 24.64 1.63 1.47
N ALA A 110 23.35 1.87 1.41
CA ALA A 110 22.76 2.73 0.39
C ALA A 110 23.24 4.18 0.59
N ASP A 111 23.63 4.85 -0.51
CA ASP A 111 23.90 6.30 -0.50
C ASP A 111 22.55 7.02 -0.54
N VAL A 112 22.26 7.88 0.42
CA VAL A 112 20.96 8.54 0.57
C VAL A 112 21.07 10.02 0.33
N ARG A 113 20.14 10.60 -0.46
CA ARG A 113 20.01 12.04 -0.73
C ARG A 113 18.57 12.47 -0.46
N GLU A 114 18.35 13.07 0.70
CA GLU A 114 17.09 13.68 1.09
C GLU A 114 16.98 15.14 0.60
N GLY A 115 15.76 15.65 0.46
CA GLY A 115 15.50 17.03 0.02
C GLY A 115 15.98 17.30 -1.40
N THR A 116 16.09 16.26 -2.24
CA THR A 116 16.73 16.33 -3.55
C THR A 116 15.77 15.82 -4.63
N THR A 117 15.50 16.64 -5.62
CA THR A 117 14.74 16.27 -6.82
C THR A 117 15.65 15.57 -7.83
N VAL A 118 15.05 14.79 -8.73
CA VAL A 118 15.76 14.08 -9.80
C VAL A 118 15.12 14.41 -11.14
N GLU A 119 15.93 14.73 -12.12
CA GLU A 119 15.55 14.83 -13.52
C GLU A 119 16.26 13.73 -14.31
N LEU A 120 15.48 12.95 -15.05
CA LEU A 120 15.96 11.87 -15.88
C LEU A 120 16.35 12.40 -17.26
N ALA A 121 17.54 12.02 -17.74
CA ALA A 121 18.00 12.25 -19.09
C ALA A 121 18.28 10.91 -19.79
N GLU A 122 18.54 10.94 -21.08
CA GLU A 122 18.79 9.75 -21.88
C GLU A 122 20.03 8.97 -21.41
N GLY A 123 20.02 7.65 -21.67
CA GLY A 123 21.17 6.76 -21.42
C GLY A 123 21.49 6.51 -19.95
N GLY A 124 20.52 6.65 -19.04
CA GLY A 124 20.70 6.43 -17.60
C GLY A 124 21.41 7.59 -16.89
N ASN A 125 21.51 8.74 -17.52
CA ASN A 125 22.03 9.96 -16.90
C ASN A 125 20.92 10.63 -16.07
N LEU A 126 21.27 11.14 -14.89
CA LEU A 126 20.34 11.85 -14.00
C LEU A 126 21.00 13.14 -13.53
N SER A 127 20.19 14.19 -13.41
CA SER A 127 20.59 15.44 -12.76
C SER A 127 19.87 15.55 -11.42
N LEU A 128 20.62 15.74 -10.36
CA LEU A 128 20.08 15.99 -9.03
C LEU A 128 19.80 17.50 -8.87
N GLY A 129 18.78 17.85 -8.09
CA GLY A 129 18.43 19.24 -7.81
C GLY A 129 19.54 20.04 -7.13
N THR A 130 20.60 19.39 -6.67
CA THR A 130 21.85 19.99 -6.19
C THR A 130 22.80 20.44 -7.31
N GLY A 131 22.51 20.14 -8.58
CA GLY A 131 23.37 20.32 -9.73
C GLY A 131 24.36 19.18 -9.99
N GLU A 132 24.41 18.18 -9.10
CA GLU A 132 25.21 16.95 -9.29
C GLU A 132 24.63 16.12 -10.44
N ARG A 133 25.53 15.55 -11.28
CA ARG A 133 25.16 14.58 -12.31
C ARG A 133 25.66 13.19 -11.93
N VAL A 134 24.76 12.23 -12.01
CA VAL A 134 25.04 10.81 -11.73
C VAL A 134 24.62 9.95 -12.92
N ARG A 135 25.19 8.75 -13.00
CA ARG A 135 24.81 7.75 -13.99
C ARG A 135 24.32 6.49 -13.28
N ALA A 136 23.20 5.94 -13.74
CA ALA A 136 22.63 4.68 -13.25
C ALA A 136 22.70 3.60 -14.34
N ALA A 137 23.09 2.37 -13.97
CA ALA A 137 22.89 1.22 -14.83
C ALA A 137 21.40 0.84 -14.87
N VAL A 138 20.69 1.05 -13.75
CA VAL A 138 19.24 0.81 -13.60
C VAL A 138 18.57 1.98 -12.87
N VAL A 139 17.36 2.35 -13.32
CA VAL A 139 16.48 3.34 -12.65
C VAL A 139 15.28 2.64 -12.05
N VAL A 140 15.02 2.87 -10.76
CA VAL A 140 13.85 2.38 -10.04
C VAL A 140 12.93 3.54 -9.71
N GLY A 141 11.71 3.55 -10.27
CA GLY A 141 10.66 4.50 -9.89
C GLY A 141 9.92 4.00 -8.66
N ALA A 142 10.08 4.70 -7.53
CA ALA A 142 9.44 4.44 -6.25
C ALA A 142 8.78 5.72 -5.68
N ASP A 143 8.50 6.69 -6.55
CA ASP A 143 8.04 8.04 -6.23
C ASP A 143 6.51 8.15 -5.96
N GLY A 144 5.86 6.98 -5.82
CA GLY A 144 4.48 6.83 -5.35
C GLY A 144 3.41 7.25 -6.35
N ALA A 145 2.17 7.36 -5.89
CA ALA A 145 0.97 7.61 -6.71
C ALA A 145 1.01 8.93 -7.52
N ASN A 146 1.79 9.90 -7.10
CA ASN A 146 1.96 11.20 -7.78
C ASN A 146 3.35 11.33 -8.43
N GLY A 147 4.06 10.21 -8.59
CA GLY A 147 5.38 10.16 -9.18
C GLY A 147 5.38 10.52 -10.66
N THR A 148 6.54 10.91 -11.15
CA THR A 148 6.77 11.28 -12.57
C THR A 148 7.75 10.34 -13.25
N THR A 149 8.46 9.51 -12.49
CA THR A 149 9.48 8.59 -13.01
C THR A 149 8.90 7.65 -14.05
N GLY A 150 7.74 7.05 -13.81
CA GLY A 150 7.08 6.15 -14.76
C GLY A 150 6.91 6.79 -16.13
N ARG A 151 6.36 8.00 -16.18
CA ARG A 151 6.19 8.76 -17.44
C ARG A 151 7.54 9.06 -18.10
N ALA A 152 8.55 9.45 -17.33
CA ALA A 152 9.85 9.80 -17.86
C ALA A 152 10.59 8.60 -18.48
N VAL A 153 10.31 7.37 -18.00
CA VAL A 153 10.90 6.13 -18.54
C VAL A 153 9.94 5.34 -19.46
N GLY A 154 8.77 5.89 -19.79
CA GLY A 154 7.78 5.25 -20.67
C GLY A 154 7.09 4.04 -20.07
N LEU A 155 6.86 4.04 -18.77
CA LEU A 155 6.19 2.98 -17.99
C LEU A 155 4.98 3.52 -17.23
N GLY A 156 4.09 2.62 -16.80
CA GLY A 156 2.93 2.96 -15.98
C GLY A 156 1.75 3.55 -16.74
N ASP A 157 1.77 3.53 -18.07
CA ASP A 157 0.62 3.95 -18.89
C ASP A 157 -0.51 2.91 -18.72
N GLY A 158 -1.68 3.38 -18.27
CA GLY A 158 -2.82 2.51 -17.91
C GLY A 158 -3.03 2.34 -16.40
N ILE A 159 -2.27 3.03 -15.54
CA ILE A 159 -2.60 3.12 -14.11
C ILE A 159 -3.81 4.05 -13.93
N VAL A 160 -4.89 3.52 -13.34
CA VAL A 160 -6.08 4.28 -12.97
C VAL A 160 -6.05 4.61 -11.48
N HIS A 161 -6.89 5.56 -11.04
CA HIS A 161 -6.84 6.02 -9.66
C HIS A 161 -8.20 5.94 -8.98
N GLY A 162 -8.23 5.40 -7.76
CA GLY A 162 -9.16 5.77 -6.73
C GLY A 162 -8.65 7.00 -5.98
N VAL A 163 -9.41 7.46 -5.02
CA VAL A 163 -9.07 8.61 -4.15
C VAL A 163 -9.41 8.30 -2.71
N ALA A 164 -8.64 8.86 -1.79
CA ALA A 164 -8.89 8.80 -0.36
C ALA A 164 -8.81 10.20 0.25
N TYR A 165 -9.52 10.38 1.36
CA TYR A 165 -9.46 11.58 2.19
C TYR A 165 -9.55 11.18 3.64
N GLU A 166 -8.64 11.66 4.47
CA GLU A 166 -8.49 11.25 5.86
C GLU A 166 -8.10 12.39 6.76
N GLY A 167 -8.30 12.20 8.05
CA GLY A 167 -7.83 13.05 9.13
C GLY A 167 -7.65 12.26 10.42
N ASN A 168 -7.21 12.91 11.47
CA ASN A 168 -6.97 12.32 12.77
C ASN A 168 -7.93 12.93 13.81
N VAL A 169 -8.44 12.09 14.71
CA VAL A 169 -9.21 12.54 15.88
C VAL A 169 -8.42 12.15 17.13
N PRO A 170 -7.93 13.12 17.91
CA PRO A 170 -7.18 12.84 19.14
C PRO A 170 -7.98 12.00 20.14
N TYR A 171 -7.34 11.07 20.84
CA TYR A 171 -8.04 10.26 21.86
C TYR A 171 -8.55 11.09 23.04
N THR A 172 -8.01 12.29 23.25
CA THR A 172 -8.56 13.23 24.24
C THR A 172 -9.98 13.72 23.92
N ALA A 173 -10.40 13.62 22.65
CA ALA A 173 -11.75 13.96 22.18
C ALA A 173 -12.68 12.72 22.09
N LEU A 174 -12.21 11.54 22.49
CA LEU A 174 -12.94 10.28 22.35
C LEU A 174 -13.13 9.57 23.70
N PRO A 175 -14.17 8.74 23.86
CA PRO A 175 -14.30 7.85 25.00
C PRO A 175 -13.08 6.95 25.13
N HIS A 176 -12.54 6.84 26.35
CA HIS A 176 -11.35 6.05 26.65
C HIS A 176 -11.49 4.60 26.15
N GLY A 177 -10.45 4.11 25.44
CA GLY A 177 -10.36 2.72 24.97
C GLY A 177 -11.32 2.33 23.86
N ARG A 178 -12.13 3.24 23.31
CA ARG A 178 -13.16 2.93 22.32
C ARG A 178 -12.64 2.17 21.10
N TYR A 179 -11.46 2.51 20.62
CA TYR A 179 -10.84 1.91 19.44
C TYR A 179 -9.59 1.09 19.78
N ALA A 180 -9.30 0.87 21.06
CA ALA A 180 -8.15 0.06 21.46
C ALA A 180 -8.21 -1.32 20.81
N ARG A 181 -7.11 -1.71 20.15
CA ARG A 181 -6.92 -2.98 19.42
C ARG A 181 -7.97 -3.25 18.33
N ARG A 182 -8.71 -2.23 17.86
CA ARG A 182 -9.87 -2.37 16.99
C ARG A 182 -9.75 -1.56 15.71
N ALA A 183 -9.78 -2.23 14.57
CA ALA A 183 -9.98 -1.61 13.26
C ALA A 183 -11.47 -1.65 12.88
N VAL A 184 -12.03 -0.51 12.49
CA VAL A 184 -13.43 -0.38 12.07
C VAL A 184 -13.47 -0.07 10.58
N VAL A 185 -14.33 -0.79 9.84
CA VAL A 185 -14.57 -0.58 8.40
C VAL A 185 -16.06 -0.40 8.16
N GLU A 186 -16.44 0.74 7.57
CA GLU A 186 -17.80 1.11 7.20
C GLU A 186 -18.05 0.84 5.72
N LEU A 187 -18.93 -0.10 5.41
CA LEU A 187 -19.19 -0.59 4.07
C LEU A 187 -20.49 -0.05 3.48
N ALA A 188 -20.53 0.06 2.14
CA ALA A 188 -21.72 0.29 1.33
C ALA A 188 -22.43 1.64 1.52
N ASP A 189 -21.76 2.63 2.10
CA ASP A 189 -22.22 4.03 2.14
C ASP A 189 -21.55 4.87 1.06
N ILE A 190 -20.34 4.51 0.66
CA ILE A 190 -19.51 5.25 -0.28
C ILE A 190 -19.39 4.47 -1.60
N PRO A 191 -19.75 5.05 -2.75
CA PRO A 191 -19.60 4.38 -4.05
C PRO A 191 -18.15 4.00 -4.34
N GLY A 192 -17.92 2.73 -4.60
CA GLY A 192 -16.61 2.19 -4.93
C GLY A 192 -15.60 2.22 -3.79
N GLY A 193 -16.06 2.31 -2.55
CA GLY A 193 -15.15 2.41 -1.43
C GLY A 193 -15.75 2.05 -0.08
N TYR A 194 -15.07 2.56 0.95
CA TYR A 194 -15.45 2.35 2.34
C TYR A 194 -14.88 3.47 3.22
N GLY A 195 -15.45 3.61 4.42
CA GLY A 195 -14.91 4.42 5.49
C GLY A 195 -14.12 3.58 6.50
N TRP A 196 -13.20 4.18 7.20
CA TRP A 196 -12.45 3.50 8.26
C TRP A 196 -12.25 4.36 9.50
N VAL A 197 -12.08 3.69 10.64
CA VAL A 197 -11.56 4.26 11.88
C VAL A 197 -10.49 3.29 12.39
N PHE A 198 -9.23 3.72 12.35
CA PHE A 198 -8.09 2.90 12.72
C PHE A 198 -7.35 3.51 13.90
N PRO A 199 -7.03 2.71 14.93
CA PRO A 199 -6.31 3.18 16.10
C PRO A 199 -4.85 3.50 15.76
N LYS A 200 -4.33 4.53 16.40
CA LYS A 200 -2.90 4.86 16.44
C LYS A 200 -2.50 5.21 17.86
N GLY A 201 -1.24 5.45 18.13
CA GLY A 201 -0.74 5.67 19.48
C GLY A 201 -1.50 6.72 20.29
N ASP A 202 -1.76 7.90 19.71
CA ASP A 202 -2.37 9.06 20.37
C ASP A 202 -3.68 9.53 19.72
N HIS A 203 -4.12 8.92 18.61
CA HIS A 203 -5.31 9.33 17.87
C HIS A 203 -5.97 8.15 17.14
N ALA A 204 -7.20 8.34 16.69
CA ALA A 204 -7.83 7.51 15.69
C ALA A 204 -7.68 8.18 14.30
N ASN A 205 -7.11 7.46 13.33
CA ASN A 205 -7.13 7.89 11.93
C ASN A 205 -8.49 7.54 11.33
N VAL A 206 -9.17 8.54 10.80
CA VAL A 206 -10.51 8.41 10.20
C VAL A 206 -10.42 8.79 8.74
N GLY A 207 -10.94 7.94 7.86
CA GLY A 207 -10.86 8.25 6.45
C GLY A 207 -11.91 7.57 5.60
N VAL A 208 -11.92 7.94 4.33
CA VAL A 208 -12.78 7.42 3.28
C VAL A 208 -11.98 7.17 2.02
N GLY A 209 -12.21 6.02 1.38
CA GLY A 209 -11.73 5.72 0.04
C GLY A 209 -12.91 5.60 -0.92
N ALA A 210 -12.72 5.95 -2.19
CA ALA A 210 -13.78 5.93 -3.18
C ALA A 210 -13.24 5.88 -4.61
N TRP A 211 -14.14 5.74 -5.59
CA TRP A 211 -13.80 6.00 -6.99
C TRP A 211 -13.39 7.47 -7.19
N GLN A 212 -12.54 7.73 -8.18
CA GLN A 212 -12.08 9.09 -8.49
C GLN A 212 -13.23 10.07 -8.75
N SER A 213 -14.34 9.61 -9.30
CA SER A 213 -15.56 10.43 -9.52
C SER A 213 -16.17 10.98 -8.22
N GLU A 214 -15.94 10.34 -7.08
CA GLU A 214 -16.40 10.78 -5.76
C GLU A 214 -15.47 11.84 -5.11
N GLY A 215 -14.36 12.17 -5.75
CA GLY A 215 -13.38 13.12 -5.23
C GLY A 215 -14.00 14.43 -4.68
N PRO A 216 -14.92 15.10 -5.39
CA PRO A 216 -15.59 16.32 -4.90
C PRO A 216 -16.42 16.11 -3.61
N ARG A 217 -16.87 14.87 -3.34
CA ARG A 217 -17.75 14.52 -2.22
C ARG A 217 -17.03 13.89 -1.03
N LEU A 218 -15.73 13.68 -1.11
CA LEU A 218 -14.97 12.97 -0.05
C LEU A 218 -15.09 13.64 1.32
N ARG A 219 -15.16 14.97 1.37
CA ARG A 219 -15.35 15.70 2.64
C ARG A 219 -16.71 15.40 3.28
N GLU A 220 -17.76 15.32 2.45
CA GLU A 220 -19.10 14.94 2.90
C GLU A 220 -19.12 13.50 3.40
N HIS A 221 -18.52 12.57 2.66
CA HIS A 221 -18.42 11.19 3.08
C HIS A 221 -17.64 11.04 4.40
N LEU A 222 -16.52 11.74 4.55
CA LEU A 222 -15.74 11.71 5.80
C LEU A 222 -16.56 12.23 6.99
N ARG A 223 -17.28 13.35 6.81
CA ARG A 223 -18.17 13.88 7.85
C ARG A 223 -19.25 12.87 8.26
N ARG A 224 -19.88 12.19 7.28
CA ARG A 224 -20.88 11.14 7.55
C ARG A 224 -20.29 9.95 8.31
N VAL A 225 -19.04 9.55 8.00
CA VAL A 225 -18.35 8.51 8.76
C VAL A 225 -18.12 8.98 10.20
N CYS A 226 -17.66 10.19 10.41
CA CYS A 226 -17.51 10.74 11.76
C CYS A 226 -18.83 10.72 12.54
N GLU A 227 -19.89 11.28 11.97
CA GLU A 227 -21.22 11.31 12.58
C GLU A 227 -21.77 9.91 12.89
N GLY A 228 -21.68 8.97 11.92
CA GLY A 228 -22.14 7.60 12.06
C GLY A 228 -21.37 6.79 13.12
N HIS A 229 -20.15 7.20 13.42
CA HIS A 229 -19.31 6.61 14.46
C HIS A 229 -19.30 7.43 15.76
N GLY A 230 -20.02 8.55 15.82
CA GLY A 230 -20.04 9.47 16.98
C GLY A 230 -18.67 10.06 17.27
N LEU A 231 -17.91 10.36 16.22
CA LEU A 231 -16.65 11.08 16.27
C LEU A 231 -16.96 12.57 16.05
N PRO A 232 -16.38 13.50 16.82
CA PRO A 232 -16.59 14.92 16.62
C PRO A 232 -15.92 15.40 15.32
N PRO A 233 -16.66 15.78 14.27
CA PRO A 233 -16.04 16.21 13.01
C PRO A 233 -15.18 17.47 13.16
N GLU A 234 -15.47 18.29 14.16
CA GLU A 234 -14.72 19.50 14.49
C GLU A 234 -13.35 19.21 15.14
N ALA A 235 -13.16 17.99 15.68
CA ALA A 235 -11.88 17.57 16.25
C ALA A 235 -10.95 16.92 15.18
N LEU A 236 -11.41 16.79 13.93
CA LEU A 236 -10.57 16.32 12.85
C LEU A 236 -9.43 17.30 12.55
N ASP A 237 -8.23 16.83 12.65
CA ASP A 237 -7.03 17.55 12.23
C ASP A 237 -6.30 16.83 11.09
N SER A 238 -5.23 17.45 10.61
CA SER A 238 -4.31 16.85 9.60
C SER A 238 -4.99 16.31 8.34
N LEU A 239 -6.08 16.95 7.92
CA LEU A 239 -6.90 16.56 6.77
C LEU A 239 -6.09 16.53 5.47
N ARG A 240 -6.07 15.37 4.79
CA ARG A 240 -5.30 15.17 3.56
C ARG A 240 -5.99 14.23 2.58
N GLY A 241 -5.84 14.55 1.28
CA GLY A 241 -6.24 13.69 0.18
C GLY A 241 -5.08 12.89 -0.39
N HIS A 242 -5.37 11.71 -0.91
CA HIS A 242 -4.38 10.87 -1.60
C HIS A 242 -5.00 10.15 -2.79
N ARG A 243 -4.17 9.91 -3.83
CA ARG A 243 -4.52 9.05 -4.95
C ARG A 243 -4.19 7.60 -4.61
N LEU A 244 -5.07 6.71 -5.04
CA LEU A 244 -4.96 5.27 -4.85
C LEU A 244 -4.72 4.62 -6.22
N PRO A 245 -3.45 4.34 -6.61
CA PRO A 245 -3.12 3.90 -7.95
C PRO A 245 -3.39 2.40 -8.12
N LEU A 246 -4.11 2.05 -9.17
CA LEU A 246 -4.53 0.70 -9.52
C LEU A 246 -4.03 0.34 -10.91
N ARG A 247 -3.23 -0.70 -11.01
CA ARG A 247 -2.70 -1.23 -12.27
C ARG A 247 -3.76 -2.00 -13.03
N LEU A 248 -4.03 -1.61 -14.27
CA LEU A 248 -4.86 -2.41 -15.17
C LEU A 248 -4.04 -3.55 -15.82
N PRO A 249 -4.69 -4.67 -16.22
CA PRO A 249 -4.02 -5.73 -16.96
C PRO A 249 -3.32 -5.19 -18.21
N GLY A 250 -2.09 -5.61 -18.46
CA GLY A 250 -1.29 -5.17 -19.59
C GLY A 250 -0.53 -3.85 -19.39
N THR A 251 -0.70 -3.17 -18.26
CA THR A 251 0.13 -2.00 -17.91
C THR A 251 1.57 -2.42 -17.68
N ARG A 252 2.48 -1.87 -18.45
CA ARG A 252 3.92 -2.15 -18.33
C ARG A 252 4.51 -1.43 -17.12
N ILE A 253 5.24 -2.16 -16.30
CA ILE A 253 5.94 -1.64 -15.11
C ILE A 253 7.44 -1.91 -15.15
N ALA A 254 7.93 -2.53 -16.21
CA ALA A 254 9.36 -2.77 -16.45
C ALA A 254 9.73 -2.60 -17.92
N GLY A 255 10.97 -2.18 -18.13
CA GLY A 255 11.59 -2.01 -19.44
C GLY A 255 13.00 -2.61 -19.48
N GLN A 256 13.88 -2.06 -20.33
CA GLN A 256 15.25 -2.57 -20.46
C GLN A 256 16.09 -2.31 -19.21
N ARG A 257 16.10 -1.07 -18.73
CA ARG A 257 16.94 -0.58 -17.63
C ARG A 257 16.17 0.25 -16.61
N ALA A 258 14.83 0.18 -16.61
CA ALA A 258 13.99 0.86 -15.65
C ALA A 258 12.83 -0.03 -15.24
N LEU A 259 12.41 0.09 -13.98
CA LEU A 259 11.20 -0.55 -13.44
C LEU A 259 10.52 0.35 -12.39
N LEU A 260 9.26 0.05 -12.10
CA LEU A 260 8.45 0.72 -11.10
C LEU A 260 8.11 -0.24 -9.95
N VAL A 261 8.03 0.27 -8.72
CA VAL A 261 7.68 -0.50 -7.51
C VAL A 261 6.56 0.18 -6.71
N GLY A 262 5.81 -0.57 -5.94
CA GLY A 262 4.75 -0.07 -5.06
C GLY A 262 3.69 0.79 -5.78
N ASP A 263 3.32 1.91 -5.18
CA ASP A 263 2.32 2.85 -5.73
C ASP A 263 2.73 3.40 -7.11
N ALA A 264 4.02 3.58 -7.37
CA ALA A 264 4.50 4.04 -8.69
C ALA A 264 4.20 3.02 -9.80
N ALA A 265 4.11 1.74 -9.46
CA ALA A 265 3.71 0.66 -10.34
C ALA A 265 2.19 0.39 -10.34
N GLY A 266 1.40 1.15 -9.55
CA GLY A 266 -0.04 0.95 -9.41
C GLY A 266 -0.42 -0.32 -8.64
N LEU A 267 0.46 -0.84 -7.80
CA LEU A 267 0.29 -2.11 -7.12
C LEU A 267 -0.46 -1.95 -5.78
N LEU A 268 -1.65 -1.38 -5.82
CA LEU A 268 -2.53 -1.25 -4.66
C LEU A 268 -3.63 -2.31 -4.75
N ASP A 269 -3.98 -2.95 -3.64
CA ASP A 269 -5.12 -3.89 -3.62
C ASP A 269 -6.44 -3.15 -3.87
N PRO A 270 -7.24 -3.56 -4.87
CA PRO A 270 -8.44 -2.83 -5.28
C PRO A 270 -9.56 -2.76 -4.24
N VAL A 271 -9.65 -3.72 -3.32
CA VAL A 271 -10.69 -3.76 -2.27
C VAL A 271 -10.26 -3.06 -1.02
N SER A 272 -9.10 -3.46 -0.48
CA SER A 272 -8.65 -2.97 0.82
C SER A 272 -7.99 -1.60 0.73
N GLY A 273 -7.51 -1.20 -0.46
CA GLY A 273 -6.68 0.00 -0.58
C GLY A 273 -5.33 -0.15 0.13
N ASP A 274 -4.97 -1.35 0.59
CA ASP A 274 -3.65 -1.66 1.14
C ASP A 274 -2.63 -1.72 0.00
N GLY A 275 -1.47 -1.14 0.21
CA GLY A 275 -0.35 -1.18 -0.72
C GLY A 275 0.95 -1.60 -0.04
N MET A 276 0.94 -1.85 1.29
CA MET A 276 2.17 -2.15 2.03
C MET A 276 2.70 -3.54 1.71
N TYR A 277 1.82 -4.53 1.61
CA TYR A 277 2.20 -5.87 1.17
C TYR A 277 2.80 -5.84 -0.24
N GLU A 278 2.14 -5.17 -1.16
CA GLU A 278 2.57 -5.01 -2.55
C GLU A 278 3.89 -4.22 -2.66
N CYS A 279 4.09 -3.21 -1.80
CA CYS A 279 5.36 -2.49 -1.70
C CYS A 279 6.52 -3.43 -1.36
N PHE A 280 6.36 -4.29 -0.37
CA PHE A 280 7.43 -5.20 0.07
C PHE A 280 7.66 -6.36 -0.92
N VAL A 281 6.58 -6.89 -1.52
CA VAL A 281 6.68 -7.91 -2.57
C VAL A 281 7.38 -7.36 -3.80
N SER A 282 6.93 -6.22 -4.33
CA SER A 282 7.51 -5.63 -5.53
C SER A 282 8.97 -5.21 -5.32
N SER A 283 9.34 -4.69 -4.16
CA SER A 283 10.73 -4.35 -3.85
C SER A 283 11.64 -5.58 -3.78
N ARG A 284 11.15 -6.70 -3.24
CA ARG A 284 11.88 -7.97 -3.21
C ARG A 284 12.12 -8.51 -4.63
N LEU A 285 11.08 -8.53 -5.45
CA LEU A 285 11.18 -9.00 -6.83
C LEU A 285 12.04 -8.07 -7.69
N ALA A 286 11.95 -6.76 -7.47
CA ALA A 286 12.80 -5.77 -8.14
C ALA A 286 14.29 -5.98 -7.83
N ALA A 287 14.61 -6.21 -6.55
CA ALA A 287 16.00 -6.47 -6.17
C ALA A 287 16.56 -7.73 -6.85
N VAL A 288 15.80 -8.82 -6.90
CA VAL A 288 16.20 -10.05 -7.61
C VAL A 288 16.44 -9.76 -9.09
N ALA A 289 15.49 -9.12 -9.78
CA ALA A 289 15.60 -8.84 -11.21
C ALA A 289 16.79 -7.91 -11.54
N ILE A 290 17.05 -6.91 -10.68
CA ILE A 290 18.18 -6.00 -10.87
C ILE A 290 19.51 -6.74 -10.66
N VAL A 291 19.63 -7.56 -9.62
CA VAL A 291 20.84 -8.37 -9.36
C VAL A 291 21.09 -9.33 -10.52
N ASP A 292 20.06 -9.97 -11.07
CA ASP A 292 20.20 -10.87 -12.22
C ASP A 292 20.67 -10.13 -13.47
N LEU A 293 20.14 -8.92 -13.69
CA LEU A 293 20.58 -8.06 -14.80
C LEU A 293 22.04 -7.64 -14.64
N LEU A 294 22.43 -7.19 -13.45
CA LEU A 294 23.81 -6.73 -13.17
C LEU A 294 24.82 -7.87 -13.27
N ALA A 295 24.43 -9.08 -12.93
CA ALA A 295 25.25 -10.29 -13.06
C ALA A 295 25.26 -10.86 -14.48
N GLY A 296 24.56 -10.24 -15.46
CA GLY A 296 24.49 -10.71 -16.84
C GLY A 296 23.65 -11.98 -17.05
N ARG A 297 22.89 -12.43 -16.05
CA ARG A 297 21.95 -13.55 -16.15
C ARG A 297 20.72 -13.19 -16.96
N GLU A 298 20.35 -11.91 -16.93
CA GLU A 298 19.24 -11.35 -17.72
C GLU A 298 19.73 -10.19 -18.58
N GLN A 299 19.04 -9.93 -19.70
CA GLN A 299 19.37 -8.86 -20.64
C GLN A 299 18.52 -7.61 -20.41
N SER A 300 17.41 -7.72 -19.66
CA SER A 300 16.46 -6.67 -19.38
C SER A 300 15.74 -6.89 -18.05
N LEU A 301 15.00 -5.87 -17.57
CA LEU A 301 14.16 -5.98 -16.38
C LEU A 301 12.74 -6.47 -16.68
N VAL A 302 12.42 -6.79 -17.94
CA VAL A 302 11.08 -7.28 -18.32
C VAL A 302 10.63 -8.52 -17.52
N PRO A 303 11.49 -9.49 -17.17
CA PRO A 303 11.09 -10.62 -16.32
C PRO A 303 10.52 -10.24 -14.95
N TYR A 304 10.87 -9.07 -14.41
CA TYR A 304 10.28 -8.55 -13.18
C TYR A 304 8.75 -8.42 -13.26
N GLU A 305 8.23 -7.94 -14.39
CA GLU A 305 6.79 -7.78 -14.59
C GLU A 305 6.07 -9.14 -14.52
N ALA A 306 6.61 -10.16 -15.14
CA ALA A 306 6.08 -11.51 -15.07
C ALA A 306 6.12 -12.08 -13.65
N ALA A 307 7.19 -11.79 -12.88
CA ALA A 307 7.32 -12.21 -11.50
C ALA A 307 6.26 -11.53 -10.59
N VAL A 308 6.03 -10.22 -10.77
CA VAL A 308 4.97 -9.48 -10.06
C VAL A 308 3.59 -10.06 -10.40
N ASP A 309 3.32 -10.33 -11.67
CA ASP A 309 2.04 -10.91 -12.11
C ASP A 309 1.84 -12.32 -11.56
N ALA A 310 2.89 -13.13 -11.50
CA ALA A 310 2.82 -14.48 -10.94
C ALA A 310 2.44 -14.45 -9.44
N GLU A 311 2.94 -13.47 -8.68
CA GLU A 311 2.71 -13.38 -7.24
C GLU A 311 1.40 -12.63 -6.88
N LEU A 312 1.08 -11.54 -7.57
CA LEU A 312 -0.01 -10.63 -7.17
C LEU A 312 -1.28 -10.73 -8.04
N ALA A 313 -1.20 -11.22 -9.29
CA ALA A 313 -2.35 -11.13 -10.20
C ALA A 313 -3.56 -11.93 -9.74
N SER A 314 -3.37 -13.07 -9.07
CA SER A 314 -4.48 -13.87 -8.53
C SER A 314 -5.22 -13.11 -7.42
N LEU A 315 -4.47 -12.51 -6.48
CA LEU A 315 -5.02 -11.68 -5.41
C LEU A 315 -5.77 -10.48 -5.99
N HIS A 316 -5.14 -9.71 -6.88
CA HIS A 316 -5.75 -8.51 -7.46
C HIS A 316 -7.00 -8.83 -8.28
N ARG A 317 -7.00 -9.91 -9.06
CA ARG A 317 -8.22 -10.35 -9.79
C ARG A 317 -9.38 -10.69 -8.85
N ALA A 318 -9.08 -11.35 -7.73
CA ALA A 318 -10.09 -11.67 -6.73
C ALA A 318 -10.62 -10.41 -6.04
N SER A 319 -9.73 -9.48 -5.71
CA SER A 319 -10.07 -8.16 -5.13
C SER A 319 -10.94 -7.33 -6.09
N TRP A 320 -10.61 -7.28 -7.38
CA TRP A 320 -11.46 -6.62 -8.39
C TRP A 320 -12.87 -7.19 -8.44
N LYS A 321 -13.03 -8.52 -8.46
CA LYS A 321 -14.35 -9.17 -8.44
C LYS A 321 -15.11 -8.86 -7.17
N LEU A 322 -14.44 -8.88 -6.02
CA LEU A 322 -15.07 -8.55 -4.74
C LEU A 322 -15.51 -7.08 -4.72
N LYS A 323 -14.68 -6.16 -5.21
CA LYS A 323 -15.05 -4.75 -5.34
C LYS A 323 -16.29 -4.56 -6.21
N GLN A 324 -16.34 -5.19 -7.38
CA GLN A 324 -17.50 -5.15 -8.27
C GLN A 324 -18.77 -5.73 -7.61
N ALA A 325 -18.63 -6.82 -6.85
CA ALA A 325 -19.73 -7.40 -6.09
C ALA A 325 -20.26 -6.46 -5.00
N LEU A 326 -19.36 -5.81 -4.25
CA LEU A 326 -19.72 -4.83 -3.23
C LEU A 326 -20.44 -3.61 -3.82
N ASP A 327 -19.99 -3.12 -4.97
CA ASP A 327 -20.60 -1.96 -5.64
C ASP A 327 -21.98 -2.31 -6.23
N ARG A 328 -22.10 -3.45 -6.90
CA ARG A 328 -23.32 -3.84 -7.62
C ARG A 328 -24.39 -4.47 -6.70
N TRP A 329 -23.97 -5.27 -5.72
CA TRP A 329 -24.85 -6.05 -4.86
C TRP A 329 -24.49 -5.91 -3.37
N PRO A 330 -24.49 -4.68 -2.81
CA PRO A 330 -23.96 -4.44 -1.47
C PRO A 330 -24.66 -5.26 -0.38
N ARG A 331 -26.01 -5.43 -0.45
CA ARG A 331 -26.74 -6.24 0.53
C ARG A 331 -26.45 -7.72 0.44
N ALA A 332 -26.28 -8.27 -0.76
CA ALA A 332 -25.92 -9.68 -0.97
C ALA A 332 -24.48 -9.93 -0.51
N SER A 333 -23.56 -9.05 -0.87
CA SER A 333 -22.16 -9.09 -0.43
C SER A 333 -22.03 -9.01 1.08
N TRP A 334 -22.82 -8.16 1.73
CA TRP A 334 -22.87 -8.06 3.19
C TRP A 334 -23.33 -9.37 3.86
N ARG A 335 -24.36 -10.03 3.33
CA ARG A 335 -24.83 -11.32 3.85
C ARG A 335 -23.74 -12.39 3.84
N VAL A 336 -22.85 -12.36 2.86
CA VAL A 336 -21.68 -13.25 2.78
C VAL A 336 -20.58 -12.78 3.72
N ALA A 337 -20.24 -11.49 3.69
CA ALA A 337 -19.14 -10.89 4.46
C ALA A 337 -19.32 -11.09 5.98
N ARG A 338 -20.57 -11.02 6.47
CA ARG A 338 -20.87 -11.20 7.90
C ARG A 338 -20.77 -12.64 8.42
N THR A 339 -20.54 -13.63 7.56
CA THR A 339 -20.46 -15.04 7.98
C THR A 339 -19.13 -15.36 8.68
N GLN A 340 -19.16 -16.29 9.64
CA GLN A 340 -17.95 -16.77 10.31
C GLN A 340 -17.00 -17.48 9.32
N LEU A 341 -17.55 -18.09 8.30
CA LEU A 341 -16.75 -18.77 7.28
C LEU A 341 -15.94 -17.77 6.44
N MET A 342 -16.54 -16.61 6.07
CA MET A 342 -15.83 -15.54 5.39
C MET A 342 -14.75 -14.96 6.28
N TRP A 343 -15.05 -14.74 7.56
CA TRP A 343 -14.05 -14.24 8.51
C TRP A 343 -12.80 -15.12 8.56
N ARG A 344 -12.96 -16.43 8.67
CA ARG A 344 -11.81 -17.37 8.68
C ARG A 344 -10.93 -17.24 7.43
N SER A 345 -11.53 -16.95 6.28
CA SER A 345 -10.77 -16.73 5.04
C SER A 345 -10.03 -15.39 5.04
N VAL A 346 -10.68 -14.34 5.55
CA VAL A 346 -10.08 -13.00 5.70
C VAL A 346 -8.94 -13.04 6.73
N GLU A 347 -9.16 -13.65 7.90
CA GLU A 347 -8.16 -13.81 8.94
C GLU A 347 -6.89 -14.48 8.39
N ARG A 348 -7.01 -15.62 7.73
CA ARG A 348 -5.88 -16.32 7.10
C ARG A 348 -5.16 -15.49 6.02
N LEU A 349 -5.92 -14.68 5.26
CA LEU A 349 -5.34 -13.77 4.28
C LEU A 349 -4.54 -12.65 4.97
N LEU A 350 -5.07 -12.07 6.04
CA LEU A 350 -4.40 -11.02 6.82
C LEU A 350 -3.15 -11.56 7.53
N GLU A 351 -3.22 -12.78 8.04
CA GLU A 351 -2.08 -13.48 8.65
C GLU A 351 -1.01 -13.88 7.64
N GLY A 352 -1.37 -14.02 6.35
CA GLY A 352 -0.46 -14.48 5.28
C GLY A 352 -0.36 -16.01 5.18
N ASP A 353 -1.31 -16.74 5.78
CA ASP A 353 -1.44 -18.20 5.67
C ASP A 353 -2.18 -18.62 4.39
N LEU A 354 -2.71 -17.64 3.66
CA LEU A 354 -3.35 -17.77 2.37
C LEU A 354 -2.83 -16.65 1.47
N ALA A 355 -2.09 -17.00 0.42
CA ALA A 355 -1.50 -16.02 -0.47
C ALA A 355 -2.55 -15.35 -1.37
N ALA A 356 -3.53 -16.12 -1.85
CA ALA A 356 -4.62 -15.60 -2.67
C ALA A 356 -5.95 -16.36 -2.40
N PRO A 357 -7.10 -15.70 -2.62
CA PRO A 357 -8.42 -16.30 -2.38
C PRO A 357 -8.72 -17.59 -3.17
N ASP A 358 -8.11 -17.78 -4.34
CA ASP A 358 -8.27 -18.99 -5.16
C ASP A 358 -7.48 -20.20 -4.63
N GLU A 359 -6.51 -19.99 -3.76
CA GLU A 359 -5.81 -21.06 -3.03
C GLU A 359 -6.64 -21.64 -1.88
N ALA A 360 -7.72 -20.98 -1.50
CA ALA A 360 -8.62 -21.48 -0.47
C ALA A 360 -9.16 -22.86 -0.84
N ARG A 361 -8.98 -23.86 0.05
CA ARG A 361 -9.45 -25.24 -0.11
C ARG A 361 -10.62 -25.53 0.80
N GLY A 362 -11.42 -26.53 0.45
CA GLY A 362 -12.53 -27.00 1.27
C GLY A 362 -13.61 -25.92 1.45
N VAL A 363 -14.18 -25.85 2.65
CA VAL A 363 -15.35 -25.02 2.96
C VAL A 363 -15.04 -23.51 2.87
N ALA A 364 -13.79 -23.09 3.12
CA ALA A 364 -13.35 -21.70 3.01
C ALA A 364 -13.44 -21.12 1.57
N ARG A 365 -13.48 -21.99 0.56
CA ARG A 365 -13.65 -21.60 -0.85
C ARG A 365 -15.06 -21.14 -1.18
N VAL A 366 -16.06 -21.58 -0.43
CA VAL A 366 -17.49 -21.33 -0.72
C VAL A 366 -17.85 -19.84 -0.69
N PRO A 367 -17.55 -19.04 0.38
CA PRO A 367 -17.93 -17.65 0.41
C PRO A 367 -17.14 -16.81 -0.60
N LEU A 368 -15.87 -17.15 -0.86
CA LEU A 368 -15.05 -16.47 -1.85
C LEU A 368 -15.56 -16.68 -3.28
N ARG A 369 -16.02 -17.90 -3.59
CA ARG A 369 -16.69 -18.18 -4.87
C ARG A 369 -18.03 -17.47 -5.00
N ALA A 370 -18.83 -17.43 -3.92
CA ALA A 370 -20.11 -16.73 -3.94
C ALA A 370 -19.93 -15.24 -4.25
N LEU A 371 -18.95 -14.56 -3.63
CA LEU A 371 -18.63 -13.17 -3.93
C LEU A 371 -18.08 -13.00 -5.35
N ALA A 372 -17.23 -13.91 -5.82
CA ALA A 372 -16.70 -13.86 -7.18
C ALA A 372 -17.77 -14.07 -8.26
N LEU A 373 -18.86 -14.78 -7.96
CA LEU A 373 -20.01 -14.93 -8.86
C LEU A 373 -20.89 -13.66 -8.88
N LEU A 374 -21.02 -12.96 -7.75
CA LEU A 374 -21.73 -11.67 -7.70
C LEU A 374 -20.99 -10.54 -8.43
N GLY A 375 -19.69 -10.65 -8.60
CA GLY A 375 -18.83 -9.70 -9.32
C GLY A 375 -18.68 -9.98 -10.83
N ARG A 376 -19.50 -10.87 -11.41
CA ARG A 376 -19.63 -11.11 -12.85
C ARG A 376 -20.83 -10.29 -13.40
#